data_a6d356673c3b742642b13460b8485e5c
#
_entry.id   a6d356673c3b742642b13460b8485e5c
#
_cell.length_a   1.000
_cell.length_b   1.000
_cell.length_c   1.000
_cell.angle_alpha   90.00
_cell.angle_beta   90.00
_cell.angle_gamma   90.00
#
_symmetry.space_group_name_H-M   'P 1'
#
loop_
_entity.id
_entity.type
_entity.pdbx_description
1 polymer ?
#
loop_
_entity_poly.entity_id
_entity_poly.type
_entity_poly.pdbx_seq_one_letter_code
_entity_poly.pdbx_strand_id
1 'polypeptide(L)'
;EVNLFAVGQQWFGDNFSIENKHTYSIPFNNIDTSENVIVRVRGVAESSVASQMEVKAGNQNLFNVNFSASSGLTHASANRGSGTIQLTGNSVPIEITYNNNGNPSANSYLDYIEVLGKKKLIANGKQFSFRNFDVIKTLGTFEYVIENSSNVDQVWDVTNPLNPLIIVNQVSTSS
;
A
#
# COMPACT_ATOMS: atom_id res chain seq x y z
N GLU A 1 -11.82 9.93 -12.79
CA GLU A 1 -10.40 9.85 -13.22
C GLU A 1 -10.08 11.00 -14.17
N VAL A 2 -8.94 11.63 -13.96
CA VAL A 2 -8.50 12.81 -14.73
C VAL A 2 -7.14 12.54 -15.34
N ASN A 3 -6.99 12.87 -16.63
CA ASN A 3 -5.69 12.86 -17.33
C ASN A 3 -5.20 14.31 -17.45
N LEU A 4 -4.19 14.68 -16.66
CA LEU A 4 -3.67 16.07 -16.61
C LEU A 4 -2.86 16.48 -17.82
N PHE A 5 -2.31 15.51 -18.56
CA PHE A 5 -1.36 15.80 -19.64
C PHE A 5 -1.93 15.55 -21.03
N ALA A 6 -3.19 15.09 -21.13
CA ALA A 6 -3.86 14.74 -22.40
C ALA A 6 -3.06 13.78 -23.31
N VAL A 7 -2.05 13.09 -22.77
CA VAL A 7 -1.15 12.17 -23.49
C VAL A 7 -1.24 10.71 -22.99
N GLY A 8 -2.34 10.37 -22.41
CA GLY A 8 -2.95 9.06 -22.52
C GLY A 8 -2.50 7.92 -21.62
N GLN A 9 -1.47 8.00 -20.76
CA GLN A 9 -1.06 6.80 -20.00
C GLN A 9 -1.23 6.89 -18.48
N GLN A 10 -1.48 8.07 -17.93
CA GLN A 10 -1.63 8.23 -16.48
C GLN A 10 -2.95 8.92 -16.13
N TRP A 11 -3.78 8.22 -15.41
CA TRP A 11 -5.07 8.70 -14.91
C TRP A 11 -4.97 8.84 -13.39
N PHE A 12 -5.52 9.93 -12.88
CA PHE A 12 -5.54 10.22 -11.46
C PHE A 12 -6.96 10.05 -10.90
N GLY A 13 -7.03 9.66 -9.63
CA GLY A 13 -8.28 9.43 -8.93
C GLY A 13 -8.88 10.69 -8.33
N ASP A 14 -9.12 10.66 -7.02
CA ASP A 14 -9.84 11.71 -6.29
C ASP A 14 -9.17 13.07 -6.39
N ASN A 15 -10.00 14.09 -6.60
CA ASN A 15 -9.59 15.49 -6.68
C ASN A 15 -9.70 16.16 -5.29
N PHE A 16 -8.68 16.93 -4.93
CA PHE A 16 -8.59 17.72 -3.71
C PHE A 16 -8.58 19.21 -4.04
N SER A 17 -9.72 19.75 -4.42
CA SER A 17 -9.88 21.19 -4.68
C SER A 17 -10.79 21.84 -3.63
N ILE A 18 -12.09 21.84 -3.86
CA ILE A 18 -13.10 22.36 -2.92
C ILE A 18 -13.19 21.44 -1.70
N GLU A 19 -13.30 20.13 -1.92
CA GLU A 19 -13.18 19.12 -0.89
C GLU A 19 -11.71 18.73 -0.76
N ASN A 20 -11.01 19.37 0.14
CA ASN A 20 -9.57 19.21 0.31
C ASN A 20 -9.18 18.02 1.22
N LYS A 21 -10.15 17.24 1.68
CA LYS A 21 -9.95 16.13 2.63
C LYS A 21 -10.74 14.89 2.22
N HIS A 22 -10.06 13.76 2.13
CA HIS A 22 -10.67 12.46 1.88
C HIS A 22 -10.19 11.42 2.89
N THR A 23 -11.07 10.47 3.20
CA THR A 23 -10.78 9.36 4.11
C THR A 23 -10.98 8.02 3.41
N TYR A 24 -10.01 7.13 3.57
CA TYR A 24 -9.99 5.80 2.98
C TYR A 24 -9.88 4.75 4.07
N SER A 25 -10.62 3.66 3.96
CA SER A 25 -10.46 2.51 4.82
C SER A 25 -10.01 1.33 3.98
N ILE A 26 -8.76 0.94 4.11
CA ILE A 26 -8.16 -0.12 3.31
C ILE A 26 -8.21 -1.41 4.13
N PRO A 27 -8.96 -2.43 3.68
CA PRO A 27 -9.06 -3.69 4.40
C PRO A 27 -7.71 -4.43 4.38
N PHE A 28 -7.27 -4.90 5.53
CA PHE A 28 -6.03 -5.63 5.72
C PHE A 28 -6.24 -6.77 6.73
N ASN A 29 -6.91 -7.81 6.26
CA ASN A 29 -7.26 -8.95 7.11
C ASN A 29 -6.05 -9.80 7.49
N ASN A 30 -6.10 -10.42 8.68
CA ASN A 30 -5.08 -11.33 9.20
C ASN A 30 -3.69 -10.68 9.32
N ILE A 31 -3.67 -9.40 9.64
CA ILE A 31 -2.40 -8.69 9.82
C ILE A 31 -1.59 -9.31 10.97
N ASP A 32 -0.28 -9.36 10.78
CA ASP A 32 0.65 -9.60 11.88
C ASP A 32 0.86 -8.28 12.65
N THR A 33 0.20 -8.15 13.79
CA THR A 33 0.25 -6.93 14.61
C THR A 33 1.59 -6.71 15.32
N SER A 34 2.50 -7.68 15.28
CA SER A 34 3.86 -7.54 15.80
C SER A 34 4.77 -6.72 14.87
N GLU A 35 4.35 -6.56 13.61
CA GLU A 35 5.12 -5.87 12.58
C GLU A 35 4.44 -4.56 12.16
N ASN A 36 5.26 -3.59 11.76
CA ASN A 36 4.76 -2.34 11.22
C ASN A 36 4.25 -2.51 9.79
N VAL A 37 3.22 -1.75 9.46
CA VAL A 37 2.71 -1.60 8.11
C VAL A 37 3.30 -0.35 7.47
N ILE A 38 3.75 -0.48 6.23
CA ILE A 38 4.21 0.66 5.43
C ILE A 38 3.02 1.18 4.64
N VAL A 39 2.78 2.48 4.74
CA VAL A 39 1.81 3.21 3.93
C VAL A 39 2.59 4.09 2.95
N ARG A 40 2.23 4.03 1.67
CA ARG A 40 2.76 4.92 0.64
C ARG A 40 1.62 5.62 -0.06
N VAL A 41 1.79 6.91 -0.31
CA VAL A 41 0.85 7.71 -1.08
C VAL A 41 1.60 8.44 -2.17
N ARG A 42 1.06 8.39 -3.38
CA ARG A 42 1.52 9.20 -4.51
C ARG A 42 0.38 10.10 -4.96
N GLY A 43 0.70 11.35 -5.20
CA GLY A 43 -0.23 12.34 -5.72
C GLY A 43 0.44 13.27 -6.70
N VAL A 44 -0.35 14.16 -7.26
CA VAL A 44 0.05 15.21 -8.19
C VAL A 44 -0.67 16.49 -7.84
N ALA A 45 -0.01 17.63 -7.97
CA ALA A 45 -0.61 18.93 -7.73
C ALA A 45 -0.32 19.90 -8.89
N GLU A 46 -1.37 20.66 -9.25
CA GLU A 46 -1.32 21.82 -10.14
C GLU A 46 -1.44 23.06 -9.26
N SER A 47 -0.33 23.74 -9.02
CA SER A 47 -0.30 24.91 -8.14
C SER A 47 0.86 25.83 -8.51
N SER A 48 0.60 27.12 -8.59
CA SER A 48 1.64 28.15 -8.79
C SER A 48 2.50 28.41 -7.54
N VAL A 49 2.17 27.80 -6.42
CA VAL A 49 2.94 27.82 -5.17
C VAL A 49 3.19 26.40 -4.69
N ALA A 50 4.21 26.22 -3.88
CA ALA A 50 4.46 24.93 -3.24
C ALA A 50 3.26 24.53 -2.38
N SER A 51 2.91 23.24 -2.41
CA SER A 51 1.74 22.71 -1.70
C SER A 51 2.06 21.31 -1.16
N GLN A 52 1.16 20.71 -0.40
CA GLN A 52 1.40 19.38 0.17
C GLN A 52 0.11 18.61 0.44
N MET A 53 0.19 17.30 0.43
CA MET A 53 -0.77 16.40 1.04
C MET A 53 -0.24 15.96 2.40
N GLU A 54 -1.03 16.18 3.45
CA GLU A 54 -0.79 15.60 4.77
C GLU A 54 -1.46 14.24 4.85
N VAL A 55 -0.71 13.22 5.23
CA VAL A 55 -1.20 11.84 5.32
C VAL A 55 -1.22 11.40 6.79
N LYS A 56 -2.40 11.02 7.26
CA LYS A 56 -2.63 10.50 8.61
C LYS A 56 -3.16 9.08 8.55
N ALA A 57 -2.86 8.29 9.57
CA ALA A 57 -3.55 7.03 9.82
C ALA A 57 -4.13 7.06 11.25
N GLY A 58 -5.46 7.02 11.34
CA GLY A 58 -6.15 7.31 12.58
C GLY A 58 -5.80 8.73 13.07
N ASN A 59 -5.31 8.84 14.30
CA ASN A 59 -4.90 10.11 14.90
C ASN A 59 -3.40 10.44 14.71
N GLN A 60 -2.64 9.59 14.02
CA GLN A 60 -1.20 9.75 13.84
C GLN A 60 -0.87 10.40 12.50
N ASN A 61 -0.09 11.48 12.51
CA ASN A 61 0.54 11.98 11.30
C ASN A 61 1.64 11.01 10.85
N LEU A 62 1.56 10.56 9.60
CA LEU A 62 2.56 9.65 9.04
C LEU A 62 3.65 10.41 8.30
N PHE A 63 3.26 11.23 7.34
CA PHE A 63 4.18 11.99 6.49
C PHE A 63 3.42 13.03 5.65
N ASN A 64 4.20 13.89 4.98
CA ASN A 64 3.69 14.80 3.96
C ASN A 64 4.22 14.40 2.58
N VAL A 65 3.37 14.55 1.57
CA VAL A 65 3.76 14.50 0.15
C VAL A 65 3.86 15.95 -0.32
N ASN A 66 5.08 16.43 -0.53
CA ASN A 66 5.34 17.82 -0.89
C ASN A 66 5.39 17.97 -2.41
N PHE A 67 4.75 19.03 -2.92
CA PHE A 67 4.73 19.37 -4.34
C PHE A 67 5.42 20.72 -4.56
N SER A 68 6.28 20.76 -5.59
CA SER A 68 6.85 22.03 -6.03
C SER A 68 5.83 22.86 -6.79
N ALA A 69 6.00 24.16 -6.80
CA ALA A 69 5.22 25.04 -7.67
C ALA A 69 5.37 24.61 -9.14
N SER A 70 4.26 24.63 -9.87
CA SER A 70 4.21 24.38 -11.31
C SER A 70 4.00 25.71 -12.05
N SER A 71 4.74 25.94 -13.14
CA SER A 71 4.63 27.14 -13.95
C SER A 71 5.10 26.90 -15.38
N GLY A 72 4.59 27.68 -16.31
CA GLY A 72 5.00 27.63 -17.70
C GLY A 72 4.73 26.27 -18.35
N LEU A 73 5.78 25.58 -18.82
CA LEU A 73 5.68 24.28 -19.47
C LEU A 73 5.45 23.11 -18.48
N THR A 74 5.66 23.35 -17.19
CA THR A 74 5.42 22.33 -16.15
C THR A 74 4.00 22.49 -15.63
N HIS A 75 3.07 21.67 -16.12
CA HIS A 75 1.66 21.77 -15.75
C HIS A 75 1.38 21.27 -14.32
N ALA A 76 2.12 20.26 -13.85
CA ALA A 76 1.88 19.67 -12.53
C ALA A 76 3.18 19.12 -11.91
N SER A 77 3.19 19.04 -10.58
CA SER A 77 4.26 18.41 -9.79
C SER A 77 3.75 17.10 -9.20
N ALA A 78 4.41 15.98 -9.51
CA ALA A 78 4.09 14.68 -8.93
C ALA A 78 5.12 14.30 -7.87
N ASN A 79 4.66 13.73 -6.76
CA ASN A 79 5.55 13.23 -5.72
C ASN A 79 4.90 12.10 -4.93
N ARG A 80 5.71 11.42 -4.12
CA ARG A 80 5.28 10.35 -3.23
C ARG A 80 5.90 10.50 -1.85
N GLY A 81 5.21 10.00 -0.84
CA GLY A 81 5.72 9.86 0.51
C GLY A 81 5.46 8.46 1.05
N SER A 82 6.13 8.12 2.14
CA SER A 82 5.87 6.88 2.87
C SER A 82 6.11 7.06 4.36
N GLY A 83 5.38 6.27 5.15
CA GLY A 83 5.53 6.19 6.59
C GLY A 83 5.10 4.82 7.10
N THR A 84 5.31 4.58 8.38
CA THR A 84 4.98 3.31 9.02
C THR A 84 3.99 3.53 10.15
N ILE A 85 3.11 2.55 10.33
CA ILE A 85 2.17 2.50 11.43
C ILE A 85 2.05 1.09 11.97
N GLN A 86 1.88 0.96 13.27
CA GLN A 86 1.47 -0.29 13.89
C GLN A 86 -0.06 -0.36 13.96
N LEU A 87 -0.63 -1.39 13.38
CA LEU A 87 -2.07 -1.58 13.35
C LEU A 87 -2.53 -2.53 14.44
N THR A 88 -3.71 -2.25 14.98
CA THR A 88 -4.39 -3.12 15.97
C THR A 88 -5.66 -3.76 15.42
N GLY A 89 -6.07 -3.42 14.20
CA GLY A 89 -7.30 -3.88 13.57
C GLY A 89 -7.12 -4.40 12.16
N ASN A 90 -8.21 -4.75 11.51
CA ASN A 90 -8.24 -5.37 10.18
C ASN A 90 -8.38 -4.36 9.02
N SER A 91 -8.14 -3.09 9.27
CA SER A 91 -8.17 -2.05 8.25
C SER A 91 -7.18 -0.94 8.57
N VAL A 92 -6.71 -0.28 7.53
CA VAL A 92 -5.84 0.90 7.62
C VAL A 92 -6.70 2.13 7.33
N PRO A 93 -7.05 2.94 8.35
CA PRO A 93 -7.75 4.19 8.13
C PRO A 93 -6.74 5.25 7.67
N ILE A 94 -6.84 5.71 6.43
CA ILE A 94 -5.98 6.76 5.87
C ILE A 94 -6.81 8.00 5.66
N GLU A 95 -6.35 9.12 6.20
CA GLU A 95 -6.88 10.45 5.94
C GLU A 95 -5.83 11.23 5.16
N ILE A 96 -6.23 11.84 4.05
CA ILE A 96 -5.38 12.72 3.24
C ILE A 96 -6.03 14.10 3.22
N THR A 97 -5.26 15.13 3.59
CA THR A 97 -5.70 16.51 3.52
C THR A 97 -4.73 17.29 2.63
N TYR A 98 -5.25 17.93 1.60
CA TYR A 98 -4.47 18.81 0.73
C TYR A 98 -4.39 20.23 1.31
N ASN A 99 -3.18 20.71 1.50
CA ASN A 99 -2.89 22.09 1.86
C ASN A 99 -2.36 22.83 0.61
N ASN A 100 -3.21 23.70 0.06
CA ASN A 100 -2.91 24.49 -1.14
C ASN A 100 -2.06 25.72 -0.87
N ASN A 101 -1.60 25.89 0.37
CA ASN A 101 -0.80 27.04 0.84
C ASN A 101 -1.39 28.42 0.47
N GLY A 102 -2.73 28.53 0.59
CA GLY A 102 -3.46 29.78 0.32
C GLY A 102 -3.71 30.08 -1.16
N ASN A 103 -3.40 29.16 -2.08
CA ASN A 103 -3.73 29.29 -3.51
C ASN A 103 -5.09 28.64 -3.82
N PRO A 104 -6.19 29.43 -3.97
CA PRO A 104 -7.52 28.86 -4.19
C PRO A 104 -7.68 28.21 -5.57
N SER A 105 -6.79 28.47 -6.52
CA SER A 105 -6.79 27.87 -7.85
C SER A 105 -5.99 26.56 -7.92
N ALA A 106 -5.37 26.16 -6.83
CA ALA A 106 -4.59 24.92 -6.81
C ALA A 106 -5.50 23.69 -6.74
N ASN A 107 -5.17 22.69 -7.52
CA ASN A 107 -5.80 21.37 -7.51
C ASN A 107 -4.76 20.31 -7.17
N SER A 108 -5.19 19.24 -6.52
CA SER A 108 -4.37 18.07 -6.34
C SER A 108 -5.20 16.81 -6.57
N TYR A 109 -4.52 15.73 -6.97
CA TYR A 109 -5.17 14.46 -7.32
C TYR A 109 -4.39 13.32 -6.70
N LEU A 110 -5.12 12.34 -6.21
CA LEU A 110 -4.55 11.09 -5.74
C LEU A 110 -4.21 10.18 -6.93
N ASP A 111 -3.01 9.63 -6.94
CA ASP A 111 -2.63 8.58 -7.89
C ASP A 111 -2.91 7.20 -7.27
N TYR A 112 -2.26 6.90 -6.14
CA TYR A 112 -2.51 5.66 -5.41
C TYR A 112 -2.22 5.79 -3.91
N ILE A 113 -2.83 4.88 -3.17
CA ILE A 113 -2.45 4.50 -1.81
C ILE A 113 -2.00 3.05 -1.85
N GLU A 114 -0.78 2.77 -1.38
CA GLU A 114 -0.24 1.43 -1.26
C GLU A 114 -0.02 1.09 0.22
N VAL A 115 -0.47 -0.09 0.62
CA VAL A 115 -0.30 -0.61 1.97
C VAL A 115 0.44 -1.93 1.90
N LEU A 116 1.58 -1.99 2.58
CA LEU A 116 2.46 -3.16 2.63
C LEU A 116 2.64 -3.59 4.08
N GLY A 117 2.39 -4.84 4.36
CA GLY A 117 2.55 -5.39 5.70
C GLY A 117 2.62 -6.91 5.66
N LYS A 118 2.96 -7.50 6.79
CA LYS A 118 2.96 -8.95 6.97
C LYS A 118 1.57 -9.43 7.39
N LYS A 119 1.19 -10.59 6.90
CA LYS A 119 -0.03 -11.27 7.29
C LYS A 119 0.31 -12.61 7.92
N LYS A 120 -0.46 -13.00 8.91
CA LYS A 120 -0.47 -14.40 9.36
C LYS A 120 -0.97 -15.27 8.22
N LEU A 121 -0.34 -16.41 8.03
CA LEU A 121 -0.76 -17.41 7.05
C LEU A 121 -1.90 -18.22 7.64
N ILE A 122 -3.13 -17.79 7.37
CA ILE A 122 -4.34 -18.50 7.79
C ILE A 122 -4.99 -19.05 6.53
N ALA A 123 -5.19 -20.37 6.49
CA ALA A 123 -5.85 -21.01 5.37
C ALA A 123 -7.28 -20.47 5.21
N ASN A 124 -7.60 -19.96 4.03
CA ASN A 124 -8.88 -19.36 3.72
C ASN A 124 -9.34 -19.78 2.32
N GLY A 125 -10.58 -20.28 2.26
CA GLY A 125 -11.19 -20.73 1.01
C GLY A 125 -10.57 -22.01 0.46
N LYS A 126 -10.79 -22.25 -0.84
CA LYS A 126 -10.31 -23.44 -1.53
C LYS A 126 -8.85 -23.35 -1.99
N GLN A 127 -8.38 -22.12 -2.20
CA GLN A 127 -7.03 -21.82 -2.65
C GLN A 127 -6.63 -20.42 -2.23
N PHE A 128 -5.40 -20.25 -1.77
CA PHE A 128 -4.81 -18.94 -1.49
C PHE A 128 -3.33 -18.95 -1.87
N SER A 129 -2.78 -17.78 -2.11
CA SER A 129 -1.36 -17.61 -2.39
C SER A 129 -0.73 -16.63 -1.42
N PHE A 130 0.56 -16.80 -1.15
CA PHE A 130 1.34 -15.90 -0.31
C PHE A 130 2.74 -15.72 -0.86
N ARG A 131 3.39 -14.63 -0.42
CA ARG A 131 4.80 -14.34 -0.71
C ARG A 131 5.46 -13.75 0.52
N ASN A 132 6.72 -14.10 0.73
CA ASN A 132 7.57 -13.46 1.73
C ASN A 132 8.82 -12.92 1.04
N PHE A 133 8.93 -11.60 0.96
CA PHE A 133 10.08 -10.94 0.33
C PHE A 133 11.35 -10.93 1.20
N ASP A 134 11.24 -11.24 2.49
CA ASP A 134 12.40 -11.29 3.38
C ASP A 134 13.27 -12.50 3.08
N VAL A 135 12.68 -13.60 2.59
CA VAL A 135 13.44 -14.81 2.23
C VAL A 135 14.40 -14.59 1.04
N ILE A 136 14.15 -13.58 0.21
CA ILE A 136 15.04 -13.25 -0.92
C ILE A 136 16.33 -12.60 -0.44
N LYS A 137 16.29 -11.97 0.74
CA LYS A 137 17.41 -11.20 1.30
C LYS A 137 18.33 -12.02 2.19
N THR A 138 17.91 -13.20 2.58
CA THR A 138 18.60 -14.02 3.59
C THR A 138 18.78 -15.44 3.04
N LEU A 139 20.00 -15.96 3.09
CA LEU A 139 20.25 -17.37 2.79
C LEU A 139 19.87 -18.23 3.99
N GLY A 140 19.17 -19.36 3.74
CA GLY A 140 18.78 -20.28 4.80
C GLY A 140 17.55 -21.09 4.48
N THR A 141 17.15 -21.91 5.44
CA THR A 141 15.87 -22.63 5.42
C THR A 141 14.82 -21.79 6.10
N PHE A 142 13.66 -21.65 5.50
CA PHE A 142 12.52 -20.91 6.02
C PHE A 142 11.38 -21.85 6.32
N GLU A 143 10.76 -21.66 7.47
CA GLU A 143 9.55 -22.37 7.87
C GLU A 143 8.33 -21.48 7.66
N TYR A 144 7.29 -22.02 7.06
CA TYR A 144 5.99 -21.38 6.93
C TYR A 144 4.96 -22.14 7.76
N VAL A 145 4.42 -21.46 8.76
CA VAL A 145 3.35 -22.00 9.60
C VAL A 145 2.01 -21.54 9.05
N ILE A 146 1.18 -22.49 8.61
CA ILE A 146 -0.16 -22.23 8.10
C ILE A 146 -1.18 -22.59 9.18
N GLU A 147 -1.85 -21.58 9.72
CA GLU A 147 -2.95 -21.78 10.67
C GLU A 147 -4.22 -22.25 9.94
N ASN A 148 -5.12 -22.94 10.65
CA ASN A 148 -6.38 -23.45 10.13
C ASN A 148 -6.19 -24.36 8.89
N SER A 149 -5.14 -25.19 8.91
CA SER A 149 -4.69 -25.98 7.77
C SER A 149 -5.38 -27.34 7.60
N SER A 150 -6.42 -27.66 8.37
CA SER A 150 -7.12 -28.98 8.33
C SER A 150 -7.68 -29.33 6.95
N ASN A 151 -7.95 -28.36 6.10
CA ASN A 151 -8.46 -28.52 4.74
C ASN A 151 -7.42 -28.16 3.65
N VAL A 152 -6.14 -28.10 4.02
CA VAL A 152 -5.06 -27.85 3.07
C VAL A 152 -4.52 -29.21 2.59
N ASP A 153 -4.86 -29.59 1.38
CA ASP A 153 -4.43 -30.85 0.79
C ASP A 153 -2.99 -30.79 0.27
N GLN A 154 -2.60 -29.66 -0.32
CA GLN A 154 -1.31 -29.50 -0.99
C GLN A 154 -0.78 -28.08 -0.85
N VAL A 155 0.54 -27.97 -0.75
CA VAL A 155 1.29 -26.71 -0.83
C VAL A 155 2.24 -26.78 -2.01
N TRP A 156 2.27 -25.73 -2.81
CA TRP A 156 3.09 -25.66 -4.01
C TRP A 156 4.08 -24.50 -3.91
N ASP A 157 5.33 -24.74 -4.23
CA ASP A 157 6.29 -23.70 -4.56
C ASP A 157 6.10 -23.30 -6.03
N VAL A 158 5.64 -22.08 -6.24
CA VAL A 158 5.37 -21.48 -7.55
C VAL A 158 6.36 -20.35 -7.87
N THR A 159 7.52 -20.33 -7.23
CA THR A 159 8.58 -19.35 -7.49
C THR A 159 9.00 -19.39 -8.96
N ASN A 160 9.07 -20.59 -9.52
CA ASN A 160 9.17 -20.79 -10.96
C ASN A 160 7.81 -21.25 -11.51
N PRO A 161 7.01 -20.37 -12.14
CA PRO A 161 5.67 -20.72 -12.60
C PRO A 161 5.65 -21.76 -13.73
N LEU A 162 6.76 -21.95 -14.44
CA LEU A 162 6.90 -22.95 -15.49
C LEU A 162 7.26 -24.33 -14.96
N ASN A 163 7.70 -24.42 -13.70
CA ASN A 163 8.06 -25.67 -13.04
C ASN A 163 7.69 -25.61 -11.55
N PRO A 164 6.38 -25.67 -11.21
CA PRO A 164 5.93 -25.67 -9.83
C PRO A 164 6.31 -26.98 -9.13
N LEU A 165 6.67 -26.88 -7.85
CA LEU A 165 7.08 -28.03 -7.03
C LEU A 165 6.10 -28.24 -5.88
N ILE A 166 5.68 -29.50 -5.65
CA ILE A 166 4.91 -29.84 -4.46
C ILE A 166 5.85 -29.87 -3.26
N ILE A 167 5.48 -29.14 -2.20
CA ILE A 167 6.16 -29.21 -0.92
C ILE A 167 5.52 -30.31 -0.10
N VAL A 168 6.32 -31.34 0.21
CA VAL A 168 5.88 -32.45 1.05
C VAL A 168 6.00 -32.02 2.53
N ASN A 169 4.87 -32.03 3.23
CA ASN A 169 4.88 -31.79 4.67
C ASN A 169 5.50 -33.03 5.36
N GLN A 170 6.68 -32.87 5.94
CA GLN A 170 7.24 -33.88 6.83
C GLN A 170 6.57 -33.72 8.20
N VAL A 171 5.51 -34.48 8.44
CA VAL A 171 4.96 -34.60 9.79
C VAL A 171 6.05 -35.26 10.64
N SER A 172 6.68 -34.50 11.53
CA SER A 172 7.50 -35.10 12.57
C SER A 172 6.56 -35.86 13.52
N THR A 173 6.47 -37.18 13.35
CA THR A 173 5.89 -38.04 14.37
C THR A 173 6.86 -38.03 15.55
N SER A 174 6.69 -37.09 16.45
CA SER A 174 7.25 -37.19 17.79
C SER A 174 6.51 -38.29 18.53
N SER A 175 7.19 -39.41 18.71
CA SER A 175 6.82 -40.50 19.63
C SER A 175 6.83 -40.00 21.06
#